data_044ae3b89d3e1b48c0d053dcbd83a51d
#
_entry.id   044ae3b89d3e1b48c0d053dcbd83a51d
#
_cell.length_a   1.000
_cell.length_b   1.000
_cell.length_c   1.000
_cell.angle_alpha   90.00
_cell.angle_beta   90.00
_cell.angle_gamma   90.00
#
_symmetry.space_group_name_H-M   'P 1'
#
loop_
_entity.id
_entity.type
_entity.pdbx_description
1 polymer ?
#
loop_
_entity_poly.entity_id
_entity_poly.type
_entity_poly.pdbx_seq_one_letter_code
_entity_poly.pdbx_strand_id
1 'polypeptide(L)'
;MAEVKDVSGYEGLYTIDTEGRVYSHKSKRYIKGGSLYSGHQIVCLRKNGIAKMCPIHRLVAVAFLPNPGNLPIVHHIDGNPQNNSVTNLKWCTQKENVHHTIAAGKHGKMNRK
;
A
#
# COMPACT_ATOMS: atom_id res chain seq x y z
N MET A 1 -11.27 14.52 -8.51
CA MET A 1 -11.86 13.58 -7.57
C MET A 1 -11.12 12.27 -7.59
N ALA A 2 -10.99 11.64 -6.45
CA ALA A 2 -10.31 10.36 -6.40
C ALA A 2 -11.20 9.26 -7.02
N GLU A 3 -10.57 8.35 -7.74
CA GLU A 3 -11.25 7.15 -8.22
C GLU A 3 -11.33 6.13 -7.09
N VAL A 4 -12.40 5.33 -7.07
CA VAL A 4 -12.65 4.36 -6.01
C VAL A 4 -12.88 2.99 -6.63
N LYS A 5 -12.29 1.96 -6.05
CA LYS A 5 -12.51 0.57 -6.45
C LYS A 5 -12.68 -0.33 -5.24
N ASP A 6 -13.32 -1.48 -5.44
CA ASP A 6 -13.38 -2.50 -4.39
C ASP A 6 -11.99 -3.02 -4.07
N VAL A 7 -11.75 -3.30 -2.78
CA VAL A 7 -10.53 -4.00 -2.39
C VAL A 7 -10.64 -5.44 -2.86
N SER A 8 -9.62 -5.90 -3.59
CA SER A 8 -9.59 -7.25 -4.15
C SER A 8 -9.73 -8.28 -3.01
N GLY A 9 -10.66 -9.19 -3.15
CA GLY A 9 -10.98 -10.20 -2.14
C GLY A 9 -11.96 -9.72 -1.08
N TYR A 10 -12.32 -8.43 -1.10
CA TYR A 10 -13.23 -7.84 -0.11
C TYR A 10 -14.33 -7.04 -0.79
N GLU A 11 -14.72 -7.48 -1.98
CA GLU A 11 -15.74 -6.80 -2.79
C GLU A 11 -17.03 -6.67 -1.99
N GLY A 12 -17.61 -5.47 -2.03
CA GLY A 12 -18.82 -5.17 -1.27
C GLY A 12 -18.59 -4.86 0.20
N LEU A 13 -17.38 -5.09 0.71
CA LEU A 13 -17.05 -4.86 2.12
C LEU A 13 -16.21 -3.60 2.32
N TYR A 14 -15.20 -3.41 1.46
CA TYR A 14 -14.29 -2.28 1.54
C TYR A 14 -13.96 -1.75 0.17
N THR A 15 -13.72 -0.44 0.09
CA THR A 15 -13.20 0.19 -1.12
C THR A 15 -11.89 0.89 -0.80
N ILE A 16 -11.09 1.11 -1.84
CA ILE A 16 -9.81 1.83 -1.77
C ILE A 16 -9.84 2.92 -2.84
N ASP A 17 -9.36 4.11 -2.53
CA ASP A 17 -9.30 5.17 -3.52
C ASP A 17 -7.85 5.48 -3.92
N THR A 18 -7.70 6.33 -4.94
CA THR A 18 -6.38 6.66 -5.49
C THR A 18 -5.48 7.42 -4.52
N GLU A 19 -6.04 7.91 -3.41
CA GLU A 19 -5.28 8.60 -2.37
C GLU A 19 -4.92 7.68 -1.22
N GLY A 20 -5.29 6.40 -1.30
CA GLY A 20 -4.96 5.43 -0.27
C GLY A 20 -5.92 5.40 0.90
N ARG A 21 -7.14 5.89 0.71
CA ARG A 21 -8.16 5.85 1.77
C ARG A 21 -9.03 4.61 1.62
N VAL A 22 -9.25 3.92 2.72
CA VAL A 22 -10.06 2.69 2.76
C VAL A 22 -11.40 2.99 3.43
N TYR A 23 -12.47 2.67 2.73
CA TYR A 23 -13.83 2.89 3.24
C TYR A 23 -14.48 1.56 3.58
N SER A 24 -15.12 1.49 4.77
CA SER A 24 -15.83 0.30 5.22
C SER A 24 -17.34 0.49 4.98
N HIS A 25 -17.91 -0.37 4.16
CA HIS A 25 -19.36 -0.32 3.91
C HIS A 25 -20.16 -0.71 5.13
N LYS A 26 -19.64 -1.64 5.93
CA LYS A 26 -20.34 -2.08 7.13
C LYS A 26 -20.40 -0.97 8.19
N SER A 27 -19.29 -0.29 8.41
CA SER A 27 -19.22 0.80 9.39
C SER A 27 -19.65 2.13 8.82
N LYS A 28 -19.76 2.22 7.48
CA LYS A 28 -20.14 3.45 6.77
C LYS A 28 -19.21 4.60 7.08
N ARG A 29 -17.89 4.32 7.09
CA ARG A 29 -16.88 5.34 7.35
C ARG A 29 -15.53 4.90 6.81
N TYR A 30 -14.62 5.88 6.67
CA TYR A 30 -13.24 5.57 6.33
C TYR A 30 -12.55 4.95 7.53
N ILE A 31 -11.71 3.94 7.28
CA ILE A 31 -10.98 3.26 8.32
C ILE A 31 -9.65 3.95 8.54
N LYS A 32 -9.36 4.25 9.78
CA LYS A 32 -8.08 4.81 10.16
C LYS A 32 -7.10 3.66 10.40
N GLY A 33 -6.02 3.64 9.63
CA GLY A 33 -5.01 2.62 9.78
C GLY A 33 -3.98 2.95 10.83
N GLY A 34 -3.01 2.06 10.99
CA GLY A 34 -1.85 2.28 11.84
C GLY A 34 -0.59 2.30 11.02
N SER A 35 0.54 2.46 11.69
CA SER A 35 1.84 2.50 11.05
C SER A 35 2.76 1.43 11.63
N LEU A 36 3.57 0.82 10.77
CA LEU A 36 4.63 -0.07 11.20
C LEU A 36 5.89 0.73 11.53
N TYR A 37 6.87 0.07 12.13
CA TYR A 37 8.17 0.69 12.41
C TYR A 37 8.80 1.27 11.14
N SER A 38 8.59 0.60 10.02
CA SER A 38 9.11 1.07 8.73
C SER A 38 8.47 2.35 8.23
N GLY A 39 7.37 2.78 8.88
CA GLY A 39 6.59 3.91 8.42
C GLY A 39 5.48 3.54 7.46
N HIS A 40 5.44 2.29 6.99
CA HIS A 40 4.38 1.84 6.09
C HIS A 40 3.05 1.80 6.83
N GLN A 41 2.00 2.24 6.14
CA GLN A 41 0.67 2.27 6.72
C GLN A 41 -0.09 1.00 6.42
N ILE A 42 -0.83 0.51 7.42
CA ILE A 42 -1.59 -0.73 7.32
C ILE A 42 -3.01 -0.50 7.82
N VAL A 43 -3.93 -1.31 7.31
CA VAL A 43 -5.30 -1.35 7.82
C VAL A 43 -5.66 -2.80 8.14
N CYS A 44 -6.56 -2.97 9.09
CA CYS A 44 -7.08 -4.30 9.42
C CYS A 44 -8.40 -4.49 8.67
N LEU A 45 -8.45 -5.48 7.79
CA LEU A 45 -9.65 -5.81 7.04
C LEU A 45 -10.23 -7.10 7.61
N ARG A 46 -11.55 -7.16 7.73
CA ARG A 46 -12.24 -8.31 8.29
C ARG A 46 -13.20 -8.91 7.29
N LYS A 47 -13.19 -10.23 7.21
CA LYS A 47 -14.09 -10.98 6.35
C LYS A 47 -14.29 -12.36 6.95
N ASN A 48 -15.54 -12.77 7.08
CA ASN A 48 -15.90 -14.10 7.60
C ASN A 48 -15.26 -14.37 8.97
N GLY A 49 -15.21 -13.34 9.83
CA GLY A 49 -14.64 -13.46 11.16
C GLY A 49 -13.13 -13.47 11.23
N ILE A 50 -12.46 -13.32 10.09
CA ILE A 50 -11.00 -13.33 10.01
C ILE A 50 -10.50 -11.90 9.81
N ALA A 51 -9.56 -11.47 10.66
CA ALA A 51 -8.93 -10.16 10.54
C ALA A 51 -7.56 -10.32 9.88
N LYS A 52 -7.23 -9.44 8.95
CA LYS A 52 -5.97 -9.47 8.24
C LYS A 52 -5.42 -8.05 8.14
N MET A 53 -4.14 -7.89 8.49
CA MET A 53 -3.45 -6.61 8.34
C MET A 53 -2.97 -6.48 6.91
N CYS A 54 -3.36 -5.38 6.25
CA CYS A 54 -3.06 -5.17 4.85
C CYS A 54 -2.32 -3.86 4.66
N PRO A 55 -1.15 -3.88 3.97
CA PRO A 55 -0.45 -2.62 3.66
C PRO A 55 -1.27 -1.80 2.67
N ILE A 56 -1.47 -0.52 2.97
CA ILE A 56 -2.30 0.35 2.14
C ILE A 56 -1.70 0.53 0.74
N HIS A 57 -0.37 0.71 0.64
CA HIS A 57 0.26 0.91 -0.67
C HIS A 57 0.00 -0.28 -1.59
N ARG A 58 -0.04 -1.48 -1.02
CA ARG A 58 -0.32 -2.67 -1.83
C ARG A 58 -1.78 -2.71 -2.27
N LEU A 59 -2.70 -2.29 -1.42
CA LEU A 59 -4.12 -2.23 -1.81
C LEU A 59 -4.33 -1.26 -2.98
N VAL A 60 -3.68 -0.11 -2.93
CA VAL A 60 -3.76 0.88 -4.02
C VAL A 60 -3.17 0.32 -5.31
N ALA A 61 -1.99 -0.28 -5.22
CA ALA A 61 -1.30 -0.79 -6.41
C ALA A 61 -2.09 -1.92 -7.05
N VAL A 62 -2.63 -2.85 -6.26
CA VAL A 62 -3.44 -3.95 -6.80
C VAL A 62 -4.69 -3.42 -7.48
N ALA A 63 -5.31 -2.37 -6.92
CA ALA A 63 -6.57 -1.85 -7.47
C ALA A 63 -6.36 -1.02 -8.73
N PHE A 64 -5.28 -0.23 -8.80
CA PHE A 64 -5.17 0.81 -9.81
C PHE A 64 -3.98 0.68 -10.76
N LEU A 65 -2.94 -0.07 -10.40
CA LEU A 65 -1.73 -0.15 -11.20
C LEU A 65 -1.62 -1.52 -11.87
N PRO A 66 -1.63 -1.57 -13.22
CA PRO A 66 -1.45 -2.85 -13.92
C PRO A 66 -0.11 -3.47 -13.55
N ASN A 67 -0.09 -4.80 -13.47
CA ASN A 67 1.13 -5.52 -13.14
C ASN A 67 1.29 -6.72 -14.06
N PRO A 68 1.45 -6.49 -15.38
CA PRO A 68 1.54 -7.61 -16.34
C PRO A 68 2.78 -8.47 -16.13
N GLY A 69 3.84 -7.90 -15.58
CA GLY A 69 5.05 -8.65 -15.25
C GLY A 69 4.99 -9.39 -13.94
N ASN A 70 3.86 -9.29 -13.24
CA ASN A 70 3.68 -9.95 -11.94
C ASN A 70 4.81 -9.64 -10.96
N LEU A 71 5.18 -8.37 -10.89
CA LEU A 71 6.26 -7.92 -10.02
C LEU A 71 5.82 -7.96 -8.56
N PRO A 72 6.72 -8.33 -7.64
CA PRO A 72 6.31 -8.62 -6.26
C PRO A 72 6.24 -7.43 -5.31
N ILE A 73 6.88 -6.31 -5.64
CA ILE A 73 7.07 -5.23 -4.70
C ILE A 73 6.44 -3.93 -5.18
N VAL A 74 5.84 -3.19 -4.26
CA VAL A 74 5.31 -1.85 -4.53
C VAL A 74 6.27 -0.84 -3.90
N HIS A 75 6.77 0.08 -4.73
CA HIS A 75 7.75 1.06 -4.34
C HIS A 75 7.12 2.45 -4.22
N HIS A 76 7.48 3.19 -3.17
CA HIS A 76 7.09 4.60 -3.02
C HIS A 76 8.11 5.46 -3.75
N ILE A 77 7.68 6.12 -4.82
CA ILE A 77 8.60 6.84 -5.72
C ILE A 77 9.38 7.92 -4.99
N ASP A 78 8.73 8.65 -4.09
CA ASP A 78 9.39 9.71 -3.31
C ASP A 78 10.10 9.20 -2.05
N GLY A 79 10.05 7.89 -1.81
CA GLY A 79 10.66 7.30 -0.62
C GLY A 79 9.86 7.49 0.66
N ASN A 80 8.68 8.10 0.58
CA ASN A 80 7.86 8.35 1.77
C ASN A 80 6.80 7.25 1.91
N PRO A 81 6.95 6.33 2.88
CA PRO A 81 6.01 5.22 3.03
C PRO A 81 4.61 5.64 3.45
N GLN A 82 4.42 6.89 3.82
CA GLN A 82 3.09 7.40 4.18
C GLN A 82 2.35 8.02 3.00
N ASN A 83 3.05 8.23 1.88
CA ASN A 83 2.42 8.79 0.69
C ASN A 83 1.94 7.67 -0.22
N ASN A 84 0.71 7.21 0.00
CA ASN A 84 0.13 6.07 -0.70
C ASN A 84 -0.78 6.48 -1.87
N SER A 85 -0.59 7.69 -2.39
CA SER A 85 -1.27 8.11 -3.60
C SER A 85 -0.81 7.26 -4.77
N VAL A 86 -1.74 6.89 -5.67
CA VAL A 86 -1.43 6.03 -6.80
C VAL A 86 -0.32 6.62 -7.69
N THR A 87 -0.23 7.94 -7.77
CA THR A 87 0.80 8.60 -8.57
C THR A 87 2.20 8.46 -7.99
N ASN A 88 2.30 8.04 -6.72
CA ASN A 88 3.56 7.86 -6.03
C ASN A 88 3.99 6.39 -5.91
N LEU A 89 3.25 5.47 -6.52
CA LEU A 89 3.52 4.04 -6.36
C LEU A 89 3.85 3.42 -7.70
N LYS A 90 4.72 2.40 -7.66
CA LYS A 90 4.98 1.60 -8.84
C LYS A 90 5.38 0.19 -8.43
N TRP A 91 5.08 -0.78 -9.28
CA TRP A 91 5.53 -2.15 -9.10
C TRP A 91 7.01 -2.25 -9.46
N CYS A 92 7.75 -3.05 -8.72
CA CYS A 92 9.16 -3.26 -9.02
C CYS A 92 9.63 -4.61 -8.50
N THR A 93 10.84 -4.99 -8.90
CA THR A 93 11.48 -6.19 -8.36
C THR A 93 12.18 -5.84 -7.05
N GLN A 94 12.50 -6.85 -6.27
CA GLN A 94 13.24 -6.64 -5.04
C GLN A 94 14.62 -6.03 -5.33
N LYS A 95 15.26 -6.46 -6.41
CA LYS A 95 16.55 -5.94 -6.82
C LYS A 95 16.48 -4.43 -7.09
N GLU A 96 15.45 -4.02 -7.83
CA GLU A 96 15.26 -2.60 -8.13
C GLU A 96 15.02 -1.79 -6.85
N ASN A 97 14.22 -2.34 -5.94
CA ASN A 97 13.90 -1.66 -4.69
C ASN A 97 15.15 -1.45 -3.83
N VAL A 98 15.97 -2.49 -3.71
CA VAL A 98 17.22 -2.40 -2.94
C VAL A 98 18.17 -1.40 -3.59
N HIS A 99 18.31 -1.48 -4.90
CA HIS A 99 19.19 -0.58 -5.64
C HIS A 99 18.74 0.88 -5.47
N HIS A 100 17.45 1.12 -5.54
CA HIS A 100 16.92 2.46 -5.38
C HIS A 100 17.19 3.01 -3.98
N THR A 101 17.04 2.17 -2.96
CA THR A 101 17.31 2.56 -1.58
C THR A 101 18.78 2.96 -1.41
N ILE A 102 19.70 2.19 -2.00
CA ILE A 102 21.13 2.50 -1.96
C ILE A 102 21.38 3.83 -2.66
N ALA A 103 20.80 4.00 -3.84
CA ALA A 103 20.97 5.22 -4.61
C ALA A 103 20.46 6.45 -3.86
N ALA A 104 19.44 6.28 -3.03
CA ALA A 104 18.90 7.37 -2.22
C ALA A 104 19.77 7.71 -1.02
N GLY A 105 20.78 6.90 -0.70
CA GLY A 105 21.73 7.15 0.39
C GLY A 105 21.15 6.97 1.77
N LYS A 106 20.14 6.22 1.88
CA LYS A 106 19.50 6.00 3.17
C LYS A 106 20.13 4.85 3.88
N HIS A 107 20.60 4.87 4.45
CA HIS A 107 20.94 3.83 5.15
C HIS A 107 21.89 3.56 5.64
N GLY A 108 21.91 3.69 5.40
CA GLY A 108 22.76 3.24 5.54
C GLY A 108 22.98 2.91 6.74
N LYS A 109 22.81 3.31 6.87
CA LYS A 109 22.75 3.02 7.69
C LYS A 109 22.43 2.25 8.31
N MET A 110 22.18 2.17 8.09
CA MET A 110 21.74 1.53 8.38
C MET A 110 22.01 0.70 8.88
N ASN A 111 22.15 0.74 8.86
CA ASN A 111 22.22 0.07 9.18
C ASN A 111 22.17 -0.56 9.92
N ARG A 112 22.11 -0.79 10.02
CA ARG A 112 21.77 -1.39 10.43
C ARG A 112 22.08 -2.22 10.89
N LYS A 113 22.22 -2.41 11.08
CA LYS A 113 22.27 -3.11 11.25
C LYS A 113 22.25 -3.37 11.61
#